data_cb77ef54bf782001ec080bcf932cede9
#
_entry.id   cb77ef54bf782001ec080bcf932cede9
#
_cell.length_a   1.000
_cell.length_b   1.000
_cell.length_c   1.000
_cell.angle_alpha   90.00
_cell.angle_beta   90.00
_cell.angle_gamma   90.00
#
_symmetry.space_group_name_H-M   'P 1'
#
loop_
_entity.id
_entity.type
_entity.pdbx_description
1 polymer ?
#
loop_
_entity_poly.entity_id
_entity_poly.type
_entity_poly.pdbx_seq_one_letter_code
_entity_poly.pdbx_strand_id
1 'polypeptide(L)'
;MKKFGICELSVLPVRKNPHSTNELVTQLLYGEIFYIIEKREKWSKISNYYDKYEGWANNAQIKFINKKKFNSIKSNNSIYCIDISGYIIDKNNEKTLTPIGSLVSSCDQLKSKYTGKSSVSTKSNIIKIAKQYLNSPYLWGGRISFGIDCSGFSQIVYKINGIKIKRDAGEQANEGKITSIKNLKAGDLAFFGKTNKKVTHVGIMINKNEIIHAFGKIRIDKVNNKGIVNSETKKLTHKLIGFRSYWFCNSSILALINLNFSLSPTV
;
A
#
# COMPACT_ATOMS: atom_id res chain seq x y z
N MET A 1 17.33 -8.89 21.43
CA MET A 1 16.44 -9.89 20.79
C MET A 1 15.40 -9.14 19.94
N LYS A 2 15.35 -9.36 18.60
CA LYS A 2 14.32 -8.73 17.76
C LYS A 2 12.95 -9.22 18.20
N LYS A 3 12.06 -8.29 18.60
CA LYS A 3 10.67 -8.57 18.93
C LYS A 3 9.82 -8.36 17.69
N PHE A 4 8.68 -9.04 17.61
CA PHE A 4 7.81 -9.06 16.44
C PHE A 4 6.39 -8.67 16.83
N GLY A 5 5.70 -8.00 15.95
CA GLY A 5 4.30 -7.64 16.12
C GLY A 5 3.49 -7.90 14.87
N ILE A 6 2.17 -7.88 15.02
CA ILE A 6 1.16 -7.94 13.97
C ILE A 6 0.05 -6.97 14.29
N CYS A 7 -0.55 -6.39 13.25
CA CYS A 7 -1.78 -5.62 13.39
C CYS A 7 -2.98 -6.59 13.41
N GLU A 8 -3.66 -6.71 14.56
CA GLU A 8 -4.89 -7.52 14.74
C GLU A 8 -6.14 -6.63 14.73
N LEU A 9 -5.95 -5.32 14.64
CA LEU A 9 -7.01 -4.31 14.51
C LEU A 9 -7.35 -4.06 13.04
N SER A 10 -8.47 -3.40 12.78
CA SER A 10 -8.78 -2.87 11.44
C SER A 10 -7.63 -2.05 10.89
N VAL A 11 -7.06 -1.19 11.75
CA VAL A 11 -5.94 -0.32 11.45
C VAL A 11 -5.13 -0.01 12.70
N LEU A 12 -3.80 0.00 12.59
CA LEU A 12 -2.86 0.41 13.62
C LEU A 12 -2.22 1.73 13.20
N PRO A 13 -2.53 2.87 13.85
CA PRO A 13 -1.89 4.15 13.58
C PRO A 13 -0.40 4.13 13.94
N VAL A 14 0.43 4.65 13.05
CA VAL A 14 1.87 4.81 13.27
C VAL A 14 2.22 6.29 13.24
N ARG A 15 2.84 6.77 14.32
CA ARG A 15 3.12 8.17 14.57
C ARG A 15 4.61 8.48 14.39
N LYS A 16 4.92 9.73 14.08
CA LYS A 16 6.30 10.23 13.95
C LYS A 16 7.06 10.15 15.29
N ASN A 17 6.39 10.51 16.38
CA ASN A 17 6.93 10.46 17.73
C ASN A 17 5.94 9.72 18.68
N PRO A 18 6.37 9.24 19.86
CA PRO A 18 5.57 8.40 20.76
C PRO A 18 4.55 9.20 21.56
N HIS A 19 3.59 9.83 20.89
CA HIS A 19 2.49 10.58 21.50
C HIS A 19 1.23 10.53 20.61
N SER A 20 0.04 10.44 21.20
CA SER A 20 -1.24 10.27 20.49
C SER A 20 -1.63 11.45 19.59
N THR A 21 -1.21 12.67 19.92
CA THR A 21 -1.46 13.89 19.14
C THR A 21 -0.40 14.18 18.09
N ASN A 22 0.66 13.35 18.01
CA ASN A 22 1.75 13.56 17.06
C ASN A 22 1.30 13.19 15.64
N GLU A 23 2.07 13.66 14.65
CA GLU A 23 1.81 13.42 13.22
C GLU A 23 1.60 11.93 12.93
N LEU A 24 0.48 11.59 12.26
CA LEU A 24 0.23 10.29 11.67
C LEU A 24 1.12 10.18 10.42
N VAL A 25 2.05 9.24 10.40
CA VAL A 25 2.96 9.07 9.26
C VAL A 25 2.56 7.90 8.36
N THR A 26 1.93 6.87 8.94
CA THR A 26 1.36 5.75 8.19
C THR A 26 0.38 4.97 9.06
N GLN A 27 -0.26 3.98 8.47
CA GLN A 27 -1.14 3.01 9.13
C GLN A 27 -0.72 1.60 8.72
N LEU A 28 -0.76 0.63 9.66
CA LEU A 28 -0.70 -0.78 9.32
C LEU A 28 -2.13 -1.33 9.29
N LEU A 29 -2.41 -2.16 8.29
CA LEU A 29 -3.71 -2.81 8.13
C LEU A 29 -3.72 -4.17 8.79
N TYR A 30 -4.91 -4.74 9.03
CA TYR A 30 -5.05 -6.09 9.59
C TYR A 30 -4.11 -7.08 8.89
N GLY A 31 -3.44 -7.88 9.70
CA GLY A 31 -2.53 -8.95 9.25
C GLY A 31 -1.11 -8.49 8.90
N GLU A 32 -0.85 -7.18 8.75
CA GLU A 32 0.50 -6.69 8.47
C GLU A 32 1.42 -6.90 9.67
N ILE A 33 2.60 -7.49 9.42
CA ILE A 33 3.61 -7.82 10.43
C ILE A 33 4.75 -6.80 10.43
N PHE A 34 5.39 -6.62 11.57
CA PHE A 34 6.45 -5.64 11.76
C PHE A 34 7.48 -6.07 12.80
N TYR A 35 8.65 -5.46 12.73
CA TYR A 35 9.70 -5.59 13.74
C TYR A 35 9.52 -4.53 14.82
N ILE A 36 9.81 -4.88 16.06
CA ILE A 36 9.96 -3.93 17.16
C ILE A 36 11.43 -3.52 17.24
N ILE A 37 11.73 -2.25 16.99
CA ILE A 37 13.09 -1.68 17.02
C ILE A 37 13.42 -1.23 18.44
N GLU A 38 12.50 -0.50 19.06
CA GLU A 38 12.61 0.03 20.41
C GLU A 38 11.29 -0.17 21.14
N LYS A 39 11.32 -0.49 22.43
CA LYS A 39 10.12 -0.61 23.27
C LYS A 39 10.26 0.29 24.48
N ARG A 40 9.29 1.21 24.64
CA ARG A 40 9.06 2.02 25.83
C ARG A 40 7.83 1.52 26.57
N GLU A 41 7.51 2.12 27.72
CA GLU A 41 6.38 1.74 28.55
C GLU A 41 5.05 1.70 27.77
N LYS A 42 4.67 2.78 27.10
CA LYS A 42 3.39 2.93 26.37
C LYS A 42 3.51 2.86 24.85
N TRP A 43 4.72 2.94 24.29
CA TRP A 43 4.96 3.04 22.86
C TRP A 43 6.09 2.13 22.41
N SER A 44 5.99 1.63 21.18
CA SER A 44 7.08 0.92 20.51
C SER A 44 7.41 1.58 19.18
N LYS A 45 8.70 1.79 18.91
CA LYS A 45 9.18 2.11 17.56
C LYS A 45 9.17 0.83 16.75
N ILE A 46 8.50 0.85 15.62
CA ILE A 46 8.31 -0.31 14.75
C ILE A 46 8.89 -0.06 13.36
N SER A 47 9.26 -1.14 12.66
CA SER A 47 9.59 -1.12 11.23
C SER A 47 8.67 -2.09 10.52
N ASN A 48 7.81 -1.60 9.65
CA ASN A 48 6.89 -2.42 8.87
C ASN A 48 7.65 -3.44 8.01
N TYR A 49 7.22 -4.68 8.01
CA TYR A 49 7.88 -5.73 7.21
C TYR A 49 7.78 -5.44 5.71
N TYR A 50 6.62 -4.93 5.25
CA TYR A 50 6.34 -4.71 3.84
C TYR A 50 7.28 -3.70 3.19
N ASP A 51 7.38 -2.48 3.72
CA ASP A 51 8.09 -1.35 3.10
C ASP A 51 9.27 -0.82 3.92
N LYS A 52 9.50 -1.38 5.12
CA LYS A 52 10.50 -0.95 6.10
C LYS A 52 10.25 0.45 6.66
N TYR A 53 9.04 0.97 6.49
CA TYR A 53 8.68 2.26 7.04
C TYR A 53 8.69 2.22 8.58
N GLU A 54 9.25 3.25 9.20
CA GLU A 54 9.44 3.31 10.65
C GLU A 54 8.54 4.36 11.29
N GLY A 55 8.17 4.13 12.52
CA GLY A 55 7.43 5.06 13.36
C GLY A 55 6.99 4.43 14.67
N TRP A 56 6.19 5.15 15.42
CA TRP A 56 5.77 4.77 16.76
C TRP A 56 4.32 4.30 16.79
N ALA A 57 4.09 3.14 17.40
CA ALA A 57 2.77 2.58 17.65
C ALA A 57 2.53 2.42 19.15
N ASN A 58 1.29 2.63 19.61
CA ASN A 58 0.91 2.45 20.99
C ASN A 58 0.89 0.96 21.36
N ASN A 59 1.53 0.59 22.47
CA ASN A 59 1.64 -0.80 22.93
C ASN A 59 0.27 -1.46 23.19
N ALA A 60 -0.74 -0.71 23.59
CA ALA A 60 -2.10 -1.21 23.78
C ALA A 60 -2.79 -1.65 22.47
N GLN A 61 -2.27 -1.20 21.32
CA GLN A 61 -2.77 -1.53 19.98
C GLN A 61 -1.93 -2.60 19.27
N ILE A 62 -0.82 -3.02 19.86
CA ILE A 62 0.10 -4.00 19.28
C ILE A 62 -0.22 -5.41 19.76
N LYS A 63 -0.42 -6.34 18.82
CA LYS A 63 -0.32 -7.77 19.15
C LYS A 63 1.13 -8.22 18.99
N PHE A 64 1.80 -8.51 20.11
CA PHE A 64 3.13 -9.10 20.09
C PHE A 64 3.04 -10.58 19.70
N ILE A 65 3.94 -11.02 18.82
CA ILE A 65 4.01 -12.40 18.34
C ILE A 65 5.44 -12.96 18.46
N ASN A 66 5.56 -14.27 18.51
CA ASN A 66 6.87 -14.93 18.52
C ASN A 66 7.46 -15.06 17.10
N LYS A 67 8.75 -15.39 17.02
CA LYS A 67 9.49 -15.55 15.76
C LYS A 67 8.87 -16.64 14.86
N LYS A 68 8.36 -17.74 15.42
CA LYS A 68 7.74 -18.84 14.66
C LYS A 68 6.50 -18.34 13.91
N LYS A 69 5.59 -17.64 14.59
CA LYS A 69 4.39 -17.06 13.98
C LYS A 69 4.75 -15.98 12.95
N PHE A 70 5.70 -15.10 13.26
CA PHE A 70 6.19 -14.09 12.33
C PHE A 70 6.70 -14.71 11.02
N ASN A 71 7.56 -15.74 11.13
CA ASN A 71 8.12 -16.42 9.97
C ASN A 71 7.06 -17.17 9.17
N SER A 72 6.08 -17.80 9.83
CA SER A 72 4.96 -18.47 9.16
C SER A 72 4.14 -17.50 8.29
N ILE A 73 3.81 -16.31 8.82
CA ILE A 73 3.07 -15.29 8.05
C ILE A 73 3.94 -14.76 6.90
N LYS A 74 5.23 -14.53 7.16
CA LYS A 74 6.19 -14.04 6.17
C LYS A 74 6.35 -14.98 4.97
N SER A 75 6.34 -16.29 5.21
CA SER A 75 6.54 -17.32 4.17
C SER A 75 5.29 -17.63 3.36
N ASN A 76 4.10 -17.27 3.85
CA ASN A 76 2.86 -17.50 3.14
C ASN A 76 2.72 -16.58 1.92
N ASN A 77 2.05 -17.07 0.89
CA ASN A 77 1.61 -16.22 -0.22
C ASN A 77 0.71 -15.11 0.29
N SER A 78 1.00 -13.88 -0.12
CA SER A 78 0.21 -12.74 0.30
C SER A 78 -1.14 -12.73 -0.40
N ILE A 79 -2.22 -12.86 0.39
CA ILE A 79 -3.61 -12.73 -0.07
C ILE A 79 -4.20 -11.49 0.62
N TYR A 80 -4.74 -10.58 -0.17
CA TYR A 80 -5.28 -9.31 0.32
C TYR A 80 -6.79 -9.24 0.19
N CYS A 81 -7.44 -8.56 1.13
CA CYS A 81 -8.82 -8.10 1.00
C CYS A 81 -8.93 -7.18 -0.22
N ILE A 82 -9.93 -7.42 -1.09
CA ILE A 82 -10.23 -6.59 -2.27
C ILE A 82 -11.61 -5.93 -2.24
N ASP A 83 -12.40 -6.20 -1.21
CA ASP A 83 -13.59 -5.41 -0.93
C ASP A 83 -13.18 -4.10 -0.27
N ILE A 84 -13.92 -3.02 -0.53
CA ILE A 84 -13.67 -1.71 0.10
C ILE A 84 -13.69 -1.81 1.63
N SER A 85 -14.54 -2.72 2.14
CA SER A 85 -14.55 -3.21 3.51
C SER A 85 -15.09 -4.64 3.56
N GLY A 86 -14.57 -5.44 4.49
CA GLY A 86 -15.04 -6.79 4.80
C GLY A 86 -14.99 -7.01 6.30
N TYR A 87 -15.15 -8.24 6.75
CA TYR A 87 -15.06 -8.59 8.16
C TYR A 87 -14.11 -9.75 8.41
N ILE A 88 -13.32 -9.62 9.46
CA ILE A 88 -12.64 -10.74 10.11
C ILE A 88 -13.51 -11.19 11.27
N ILE A 89 -13.72 -12.49 11.38
CA ILE A 89 -14.42 -13.13 12.51
C ILE A 89 -13.36 -13.92 13.28
N ASP A 90 -13.20 -13.61 14.55
CA ASP A 90 -12.28 -14.32 15.43
C ASP A 90 -12.89 -15.61 16.01
N LYS A 91 -12.14 -16.34 16.84
CA LYS A 91 -12.57 -17.57 17.53
C LYS A 91 -13.75 -17.37 18.50
N ASN A 92 -14.00 -16.13 18.93
CA ASN A 92 -15.11 -15.79 19.85
C ASN A 92 -16.33 -15.26 19.08
N ASN A 93 -16.34 -15.32 17.73
CA ASN A 93 -17.35 -14.72 16.85
C ASN A 93 -17.38 -13.17 16.89
N GLU A 94 -16.33 -12.52 17.41
CA GLU A 94 -16.23 -11.06 17.35
C GLU A 94 -15.83 -10.62 15.94
N LYS A 95 -16.49 -9.54 15.46
CA LYS A 95 -16.27 -9.01 14.11
C LYS A 95 -15.34 -7.80 14.15
N THR A 96 -14.29 -7.85 13.35
CA THR A 96 -13.40 -6.71 13.08
C THR A 96 -13.59 -6.24 11.66
N LEU A 97 -13.96 -4.96 11.46
CA LEU A 97 -14.05 -4.34 10.13
C LEU A 97 -12.66 -4.36 9.48
N THR A 98 -12.59 -4.84 8.24
CA THR A 98 -11.32 -5.09 7.55
C THR A 98 -11.27 -4.27 6.27
N PRO A 99 -10.39 -3.25 6.18
CA PRO A 99 -10.28 -2.41 5.01
C PRO A 99 -9.58 -3.15 3.86
N ILE A 100 -9.88 -2.71 2.63
CA ILE A 100 -9.20 -3.14 1.41
C ILE A 100 -7.67 -3.03 1.55
N GLY A 101 -6.94 -4.05 1.09
CA GLY A 101 -5.49 -4.15 1.21
C GLY A 101 -4.98 -4.81 2.50
N SER A 102 -5.88 -5.21 3.42
CA SER A 102 -5.54 -6.04 4.60
C SER A 102 -4.99 -7.40 4.19
N LEU A 103 -4.01 -7.91 4.93
CA LEU A 103 -3.34 -9.19 4.66
C LEU A 103 -4.15 -10.35 5.26
N VAL A 104 -5.16 -10.83 4.52
CA VAL A 104 -6.08 -11.86 5.01
C VAL A 104 -5.47 -13.26 5.05
N SER A 105 -4.35 -13.50 4.36
CA SER A 105 -3.59 -14.75 4.50
C SER A 105 -2.98 -14.95 5.90
N SER A 106 -3.02 -13.95 6.77
CA SER A 106 -2.61 -14.07 8.18
C SER A 106 -3.71 -14.64 9.10
N CYS A 107 -4.93 -14.81 8.60
CA CYS A 107 -6.09 -15.23 9.41
C CYS A 107 -5.86 -16.56 10.13
N ASP A 108 -5.30 -17.57 9.44
CA ASP A 108 -5.04 -18.90 10.05
C ASP A 108 -4.11 -18.79 11.26
N GLN A 109 -3.05 -17.99 11.16
CA GLN A 109 -2.12 -17.75 12.25
C GLN A 109 -2.75 -16.94 13.41
N LEU A 110 -3.80 -16.19 13.12
CA LEU A 110 -4.55 -15.41 14.12
C LEU A 110 -5.78 -16.15 14.66
N LYS A 111 -6.07 -17.38 14.17
CA LYS A 111 -7.26 -18.16 14.52
C LYS A 111 -8.56 -17.38 14.23
N SER A 112 -8.61 -16.79 13.04
CA SER A 112 -9.72 -15.99 12.54
C SER A 112 -10.05 -16.34 11.10
N LYS A 113 -11.21 -15.88 10.61
CA LYS A 113 -11.70 -16.13 9.24
C LYS A 113 -12.08 -14.81 8.58
N TYR A 114 -11.66 -14.60 7.36
CA TYR A 114 -12.12 -13.48 6.54
C TYR A 114 -13.40 -13.88 5.78
N THR A 115 -14.39 -12.97 5.71
CA THR A 115 -15.70 -13.20 5.11
C THR A 115 -15.98 -12.32 3.90
N GLY A 116 -14.97 -11.91 3.16
CA GLY A 116 -15.11 -11.07 1.98
C GLY A 116 -14.39 -11.64 0.78
N LYS A 117 -14.31 -10.84 -0.28
CA LYS A 117 -13.54 -11.17 -1.50
C LYS A 117 -12.07 -10.91 -1.26
N SER A 118 -11.25 -11.85 -1.65
CA SER A 118 -9.80 -11.75 -1.59
C SER A 118 -9.18 -12.10 -2.93
N SER A 119 -7.99 -11.62 -3.20
CA SER A 119 -7.27 -11.88 -4.43
C SER A 119 -5.82 -12.20 -4.12
N VAL A 120 -5.29 -13.19 -4.85
CA VAL A 120 -3.85 -13.33 -5.00
C VAL A 120 -3.36 -12.18 -5.87
N SER A 121 -2.23 -11.61 -5.51
CA SER A 121 -1.63 -10.48 -6.20
C SER A 121 -1.46 -10.74 -7.70
N THR A 122 -2.20 -10.01 -8.55
CA THR A 122 -2.07 -10.03 -10.01
C THR A 122 -2.01 -8.62 -10.56
N LYS A 123 -1.18 -8.40 -11.56
CA LYS A 123 -0.93 -7.06 -12.16
C LYS A 123 -2.12 -6.46 -12.91
N SER A 124 -3.19 -7.22 -13.17
CA SER A 124 -4.22 -6.85 -14.16
C SER A 124 -5.30 -5.86 -13.68
N ASN A 125 -5.33 -5.49 -12.41
CA ASN A 125 -6.49 -4.82 -11.81
C ASN A 125 -6.22 -3.43 -11.20
N ILE A 126 -5.08 -2.78 -11.51
CA ILE A 126 -4.70 -1.50 -10.88
C ILE A 126 -5.82 -0.47 -10.97
N ILE A 127 -6.35 -0.21 -12.16
CA ILE A 127 -7.39 0.82 -12.35
C ILE A 127 -8.71 0.40 -11.70
N LYS A 128 -9.08 -0.88 -11.75
CA LYS A 128 -10.29 -1.40 -11.10
C LYS A 128 -10.22 -1.21 -9.58
N ILE A 129 -9.10 -1.56 -8.98
CA ILE A 129 -8.88 -1.36 -7.53
C ILE A 129 -8.82 0.12 -7.18
N ALA A 130 -8.11 0.93 -7.97
CA ALA A 130 -8.03 2.37 -7.75
C ALA A 130 -9.41 3.04 -7.74
N LYS A 131 -10.29 2.69 -8.68
CA LYS A 131 -11.64 3.25 -8.78
C LYS A 131 -12.55 2.90 -7.60
N GLN A 132 -12.29 1.84 -6.84
CA GLN A 132 -13.06 1.55 -5.62
C GLN A 132 -12.88 2.61 -4.54
N TYR A 133 -11.76 3.35 -4.55
CA TYR A 133 -11.51 4.43 -3.59
C TYR A 133 -12.14 5.78 -3.95
N LEU A 134 -12.82 5.90 -5.10
CA LEU A 134 -13.43 7.17 -5.50
C LEU A 134 -14.29 7.75 -4.37
N ASN A 135 -14.11 9.06 -4.13
CA ASN A 135 -14.71 9.83 -3.04
C ASN A 135 -14.21 9.49 -1.62
N SER A 136 -13.26 8.60 -1.44
CA SER A 136 -12.58 8.44 -0.14
C SER A 136 -11.93 9.76 0.26
N PRO A 137 -12.10 10.23 1.52
CA PRO A 137 -11.56 11.52 1.97
C PRO A 137 -10.02 11.48 2.06
N TYR A 138 -9.41 12.64 1.83
CA TYR A 138 -7.97 12.81 2.06
C TYR A 138 -7.66 12.83 3.55
N LEU A 139 -6.69 12.03 3.96
CA LEU A 139 -6.12 12.05 5.31
C LEU A 139 -4.62 11.83 5.22
N TRP A 140 -3.83 12.80 5.69
CA TRP A 140 -2.37 12.65 5.80
C TRP A 140 -1.96 11.42 6.62
N GLY A 141 -1.06 10.60 6.10
CA GLY A 141 -0.64 9.34 6.72
C GLY A 141 -1.64 8.19 6.58
N GLY A 142 -2.81 8.43 6.01
CA GLY A 142 -3.88 7.44 5.85
C GLY A 142 -3.60 6.39 4.78
N ARG A 143 -4.15 5.17 4.98
CA ARG A 143 -4.06 4.03 4.05
C ARG A 143 -5.38 3.27 3.88
N ILE A 144 -6.51 3.80 4.37
CA ILE A 144 -7.82 3.16 4.30
C ILE A 144 -8.83 4.03 3.54
N SER A 145 -9.94 3.43 3.09
CA SER A 145 -11.00 4.14 2.35
C SER A 145 -11.70 5.24 3.14
N PHE A 146 -11.60 5.25 4.46
CA PHE A 146 -12.13 6.32 5.33
C PHE A 146 -11.13 7.45 5.60
N GLY A 147 -9.96 7.40 4.97
CA GLY A 147 -8.91 8.41 5.07
C GLY A 147 -7.62 7.92 4.44
N ILE A 148 -7.20 8.54 3.33
CA ILE A 148 -6.06 8.09 2.55
C ILE A 148 -5.29 9.26 1.96
N ASP A 149 -3.94 9.22 2.00
CA ASP A 149 -3.12 10.20 1.29
C ASP A 149 -2.70 9.71 -0.11
N CYS A 150 -2.04 10.57 -0.87
CA CYS A 150 -1.69 10.29 -2.26
C CYS A 150 -0.75 9.09 -2.44
N SER A 151 0.28 8.98 -1.61
CA SER A 151 1.27 7.90 -1.68
C SER A 151 0.76 6.62 -1.02
N GLY A 152 -0.03 6.71 0.05
CA GLY A 152 -0.73 5.58 0.66
C GLY A 152 -1.73 4.94 -0.30
N PHE A 153 -2.47 5.76 -1.07
CA PHE A 153 -3.36 5.31 -2.12
C PHE A 153 -2.61 4.53 -3.22
N SER A 154 -1.57 5.12 -3.78
CA SER A 154 -0.74 4.45 -4.78
C SER A 154 -0.15 3.16 -4.23
N GLN A 155 0.38 3.19 -2.99
CA GLN A 155 0.98 2.02 -2.35
C GLN A 155 -0.01 0.87 -2.17
N ILE A 156 -1.22 1.12 -1.66
CA ILE A 156 -2.23 0.05 -1.44
C ILE A 156 -2.69 -0.54 -2.75
N VAL A 157 -2.98 0.28 -3.76
CA VAL A 157 -3.39 -0.20 -5.08
C VAL A 157 -2.32 -1.08 -5.70
N TYR A 158 -1.06 -0.67 -5.65
CA TYR A 158 0.06 -1.45 -6.17
C TYR A 158 0.31 -2.73 -5.38
N LYS A 159 0.24 -2.65 -4.03
CA LYS A 159 0.40 -3.80 -3.12
C LYS A 159 -0.57 -4.94 -3.44
N ILE A 160 -1.86 -4.63 -3.61
CA ILE A 160 -2.89 -5.61 -3.96
C ILE A 160 -2.59 -6.27 -5.32
N ASN A 161 -1.97 -5.53 -6.23
CA ASN A 161 -1.57 -6.01 -7.55
C ASN A 161 -0.16 -6.64 -7.58
N GLY A 162 0.43 -6.95 -6.42
CA GLY A 162 1.72 -7.65 -6.31
C GLY A 162 2.95 -6.81 -6.64
N ILE A 163 2.79 -5.49 -6.69
CA ILE A 163 3.89 -4.58 -6.98
C ILE A 163 4.24 -3.83 -5.69
N LYS A 164 5.46 -4.03 -5.21
CA LYS A 164 5.95 -3.37 -4.00
C LYS A 164 6.51 -2.00 -4.35
N ILE A 165 5.99 -0.96 -3.69
CA ILE A 165 6.49 0.41 -3.77
C ILE A 165 6.63 1.01 -2.37
N LYS A 166 7.43 2.06 -2.25
CA LYS A 166 7.69 2.77 -0.99
C LYS A 166 6.44 3.49 -0.46
N ARG A 167 6.52 3.96 0.81
CA ARG A 167 5.41 4.68 1.46
C ARG A 167 5.30 6.12 0.99
N ASP A 168 6.40 6.84 0.88
CA ASP A 168 6.41 8.28 0.60
C ASP A 168 6.52 8.57 -0.90
N ALA A 169 5.80 9.59 -1.38
CA ALA A 169 5.77 9.97 -2.79
C ALA A 169 7.17 10.29 -3.35
N GLY A 170 8.02 10.91 -2.55
CA GLY A 170 9.41 11.19 -2.92
C GLY A 170 10.24 9.93 -3.15
N GLU A 171 10.08 8.91 -2.29
CA GLU A 171 10.74 7.62 -2.46
C GLU A 171 10.17 6.84 -3.65
N GLN A 172 8.84 6.87 -3.84
CA GLN A 172 8.19 6.26 -5.01
C GLN A 172 8.71 6.87 -6.32
N ALA A 173 8.97 8.18 -6.37
CA ALA A 173 9.50 8.84 -7.56
C ALA A 173 10.93 8.40 -7.91
N ASN A 174 11.68 7.86 -6.97
CA ASN A 174 13.06 7.37 -7.17
C ASN A 174 13.11 5.90 -7.60
N GLU A 175 11.97 5.20 -7.60
CA GLU A 175 11.85 3.80 -8.01
C GLU A 175 11.13 3.69 -9.36
N GLY A 176 11.13 2.49 -9.94
CA GLY A 176 10.51 2.22 -11.23
C GLY A 176 11.31 2.78 -12.41
N LYS A 177 10.84 2.48 -13.62
CA LYS A 177 11.46 2.93 -14.86
C LYS A 177 10.89 4.28 -15.28
N ILE A 178 11.75 5.25 -15.59
CA ILE A 178 11.34 6.53 -16.18
C ILE A 178 10.57 6.26 -17.47
N THR A 179 9.41 6.88 -17.62
CA THR A 179 8.61 6.82 -18.85
C THR A 179 8.23 8.21 -19.32
N SER A 180 7.86 8.34 -20.59
CA SER A 180 7.39 9.59 -21.18
C SER A 180 5.89 9.52 -21.45
N ILE A 181 5.28 10.68 -21.67
CA ILE A 181 3.84 10.76 -21.98
C ILE A 181 3.46 9.97 -23.24
N LYS A 182 4.40 9.79 -24.19
CA LYS A 182 4.16 8.99 -25.41
C LYS A 182 4.01 7.50 -25.08
N ASN A 183 4.82 6.99 -24.13
CA ASN A 183 4.87 5.58 -23.75
C ASN A 183 4.05 5.24 -22.51
N LEU A 184 3.31 6.21 -21.99
CA LEU A 184 2.54 6.10 -20.76
C LEU A 184 1.41 5.08 -20.92
N LYS A 185 1.28 4.20 -19.93
CA LYS A 185 0.26 3.16 -19.84
C LYS A 185 -0.67 3.40 -18.66
N ALA A 186 -1.88 2.87 -18.73
CA ALA A 186 -2.78 2.81 -17.59
C ALA A 186 -2.09 2.09 -16.42
N GLY A 187 -2.16 2.68 -15.24
CA GLY A 187 -1.48 2.18 -14.05
C GLY A 187 -0.07 2.73 -13.81
N ASP A 188 0.53 3.48 -14.74
CA ASP A 188 1.79 4.19 -14.44
C ASP A 188 1.56 5.30 -13.40
N LEU A 189 2.60 5.68 -12.65
CA LEU A 189 2.54 6.76 -11.68
C LEU A 189 3.02 8.08 -12.27
N ALA A 190 2.28 9.14 -11.99
CA ALA A 190 2.68 10.52 -12.24
C ALA A 190 3.04 11.22 -10.93
N PHE A 191 4.14 11.97 -10.93
CA PHE A 191 4.70 12.65 -9.77
C PHE A 191 4.70 14.16 -9.97
N PHE A 192 4.39 14.87 -8.88
CA PHE A 192 4.21 16.31 -8.91
C PHE A 192 4.91 16.99 -7.74
N GLY A 193 5.30 18.28 -7.93
CA GLY A 193 5.96 19.05 -6.90
C GLY A 193 6.62 20.31 -7.46
N LYS A 194 7.47 20.95 -6.65
CA LYS A 194 8.18 22.16 -7.08
C LYS A 194 9.41 21.84 -7.93
N THR A 195 10.12 20.78 -7.62
CA THR A 195 11.33 20.32 -8.32
C THR A 195 11.41 18.80 -8.25
N ASN A 196 12.26 18.18 -9.08
CA ASN A 196 12.54 16.73 -9.04
C ASN A 196 13.05 16.25 -7.67
N LYS A 197 13.69 17.13 -6.90
CA LYS A 197 14.16 16.85 -5.54
C LYS A 197 13.08 17.02 -4.48
N LYS A 198 11.94 17.69 -4.79
CA LYS A 198 10.86 17.98 -3.87
C LYS A 198 9.52 17.53 -4.45
N VAL A 199 9.38 16.21 -4.60
CA VAL A 199 8.11 15.57 -4.92
C VAL A 199 7.17 15.66 -3.72
N THR A 200 5.96 16.14 -3.93
CA THR A 200 4.96 16.34 -2.87
C THR A 200 3.66 15.63 -3.14
N HIS A 201 3.46 15.09 -4.36
CA HIS A 201 2.22 14.44 -4.74
C HIS A 201 2.45 13.36 -5.80
N VAL A 202 1.57 12.37 -5.80
CA VAL A 202 1.56 11.25 -6.74
C VAL A 202 0.13 10.84 -7.06
N GLY A 203 -0.07 10.32 -8.27
CA GLY A 203 -1.33 9.71 -8.68
C GLY A 203 -1.13 8.62 -9.72
N ILE A 204 -2.17 7.86 -9.98
CA ILE A 204 -2.17 6.71 -10.90
C ILE A 204 -2.81 7.15 -12.22
N MET A 205 -2.10 6.99 -13.32
CA MET A 205 -2.60 7.33 -14.65
C MET A 205 -3.68 6.33 -15.08
N ILE A 206 -4.86 6.82 -15.43
CA ILE A 206 -5.94 6.01 -16.04
C ILE A 206 -5.68 5.82 -17.53
N ASN A 207 -5.26 6.88 -18.17
CA ASN A 207 -4.83 6.95 -19.57
C ASN A 207 -3.86 8.13 -19.74
N LYS A 208 -3.51 8.50 -20.99
CA LYS A 208 -2.55 9.59 -21.24
C LYS A 208 -3.01 10.97 -20.76
N ASN A 209 -4.31 11.17 -20.52
CA ASN A 209 -4.92 12.47 -20.22
C ASN A 209 -5.66 12.51 -18.89
N GLU A 210 -5.76 11.39 -18.17
CA GLU A 210 -6.55 11.27 -16.94
C GLU A 210 -5.76 10.58 -15.83
N ILE A 211 -5.91 11.12 -14.65
CA ILE A 211 -5.27 10.64 -13.43
C ILE A 211 -6.28 10.45 -12.31
N ILE A 212 -6.15 9.37 -11.53
CA ILE A 212 -6.85 9.20 -10.27
C ILE A 212 -5.86 9.44 -9.13
N HIS A 213 -6.21 10.34 -8.21
CA HIS A 213 -5.31 10.79 -7.16
C HIS A 213 -6.08 11.29 -5.93
N ALA A 214 -5.36 11.49 -4.80
CA ALA A 214 -5.92 11.99 -3.55
C ALA A 214 -5.70 13.51 -3.40
N PHE A 215 -6.73 14.30 -3.67
CA PHE A 215 -6.72 15.76 -3.46
C PHE A 215 -8.07 16.23 -2.92
N GLY A 216 -8.11 16.48 -1.61
CA GLY A 216 -9.35 16.66 -0.84
C GLY A 216 -10.11 15.33 -0.68
N LYS A 217 -10.23 14.58 -1.75
CA LYS A 217 -10.75 13.20 -1.82
C LYS A 217 -10.06 12.45 -2.95
N ILE A 218 -10.25 11.15 -3.05
CA ILE A 218 -9.88 10.41 -4.25
C ILE A 218 -10.80 10.84 -5.40
N ARG A 219 -10.19 11.35 -6.46
CA ARG A 219 -10.87 11.93 -7.60
C ARG A 219 -10.15 11.69 -8.92
N ILE A 220 -10.86 11.87 -10.02
CA ILE A 220 -10.30 11.82 -11.38
C ILE A 220 -10.22 13.25 -11.91
N ASP A 221 -9.03 13.65 -12.34
CA ASP A 221 -8.77 14.94 -12.96
C ASP A 221 -8.04 14.77 -14.30
N LYS A 222 -7.97 15.82 -15.10
CA LYS A 222 -7.18 15.84 -16.33
C LYS A 222 -5.72 16.10 -16.01
N VAL A 223 -4.84 15.56 -16.86
CA VAL A 223 -3.39 15.80 -16.77
C VAL A 223 -2.85 16.15 -18.15
N ASN A 224 -1.92 17.10 -18.18
CA ASN A 224 -1.19 17.51 -19.37
C ASN A 224 0.31 17.69 -19.05
N ASN A 225 1.09 18.22 -19.99
CA ASN A 225 2.53 18.44 -19.82
C ASN A 225 2.90 19.48 -18.74
N LYS A 226 1.95 20.30 -18.26
CA LYS A 226 2.15 21.27 -17.17
C LYS A 226 1.80 20.67 -15.81
N GLY A 227 0.84 19.72 -15.75
CA GLY A 227 0.41 19.08 -14.51
C GLY A 227 -1.06 18.72 -14.48
N ILE A 228 -1.61 18.60 -13.26
CA ILE A 228 -3.03 18.28 -13.03
C ILE A 228 -3.88 19.53 -13.18
N VAL A 229 -4.88 19.43 -14.03
CA VAL A 229 -5.96 20.43 -14.17
C VAL A 229 -7.21 19.89 -13.50
N ASN A 230 -7.62 20.52 -12.40
CA ASN A 230 -8.80 20.12 -11.65
C ASN A 230 -10.05 20.16 -12.53
N SER A 231 -10.79 19.07 -12.60
CA SER A 231 -11.92 18.90 -13.53
C SER A 231 -13.11 19.79 -13.19
N GLU A 232 -13.24 20.26 -11.94
CA GLU A 232 -14.30 21.16 -11.49
C GLU A 232 -13.91 22.62 -11.70
N THR A 233 -12.77 23.04 -11.17
CA THR A 233 -12.34 24.45 -11.14
C THR A 233 -11.58 24.88 -12.40
N LYS A 234 -11.16 23.93 -13.25
CA LYS A 234 -10.33 24.15 -14.45
C LYS A 234 -8.95 24.78 -14.16
N LYS A 235 -8.54 24.83 -12.89
CA LYS A 235 -7.25 25.41 -12.48
C LYS A 235 -6.16 24.33 -12.43
N LEU A 236 -4.92 24.71 -12.77
CA LEU A 236 -3.72 23.91 -12.56
C LEU A 236 -3.46 23.80 -11.05
N THR A 237 -3.45 22.60 -10.51
CA THR A 237 -3.28 22.35 -9.06
C THR A 237 -1.91 21.80 -8.70
N HIS A 238 -1.33 20.94 -9.53
CA HIS A 238 -0.07 20.26 -9.25
C HIS A 238 0.82 20.29 -10.47
N LYS A 239 2.04 20.83 -10.33
CA LYS A 239 3.03 20.93 -11.41
C LYS A 239 3.68 19.54 -11.64
N LEU A 240 3.67 19.07 -12.89
CA LEU A 240 4.25 17.79 -13.28
C LEU A 240 5.77 17.79 -13.14
N ILE A 241 6.30 16.69 -12.57
CA ILE A 241 7.73 16.38 -12.50
C ILE A 241 8.08 15.28 -13.51
N GLY A 242 7.27 14.20 -13.57
CA GLY A 242 7.53 13.10 -14.46
C GLY A 242 6.71 11.85 -14.15
N PHE A 243 6.98 10.78 -14.87
CA PHE A 243 6.26 9.53 -14.77
C PHE A 243 7.20 8.37 -14.46
N ARG A 244 6.67 7.33 -13.78
CA ARG A 244 7.34 6.06 -13.54
C ARG A 244 6.43 4.89 -13.90
N SER A 245 7.02 3.89 -14.55
CA SER A 245 6.39 2.60 -14.82
C SER A 245 7.00 1.53 -13.94
N TYR A 246 6.16 0.70 -13.34
CA TYR A 246 6.56 -0.41 -12.48
C TYR A 246 6.27 -1.78 -13.10
N TRP A 247 5.82 -1.81 -14.34
CA TRP A 247 5.42 -3.02 -15.03
C TRP A 247 6.58 -4.02 -15.26
N PHE A 248 7.82 -3.56 -15.17
CA PHE A 248 9.02 -4.35 -15.47
C PHE A 248 9.69 -4.98 -14.25
N CYS A 249 9.22 -4.72 -13.03
CA CYS A 249 9.91 -5.14 -11.81
C CYS A 249 9.86 -6.66 -11.51
N ASN A 250 9.19 -7.50 -12.33
CA ASN A 250 9.06 -8.94 -12.07
C ASN A 250 9.36 -9.86 -13.27
N SER A 251 9.99 -9.37 -14.33
CA SER A 251 10.36 -10.25 -15.48
C SER A 251 11.50 -11.24 -15.14
N SER A 252 12.30 -10.97 -14.13
CA SER A 252 13.42 -11.83 -13.71
C SER A 252 13.01 -13.06 -12.88
N ILE A 253 11.84 -13.03 -12.22
CA ILE A 253 11.39 -14.19 -11.40
C ILE A 253 10.63 -15.22 -12.26
N LEU A 254 9.90 -14.79 -13.27
CA LEU A 254 9.23 -15.74 -14.21
C LEU A 254 10.22 -16.49 -15.13
N ALA A 255 11.35 -15.87 -15.47
CA ALA A 255 12.40 -16.53 -16.26
C ALA A 255 13.08 -17.67 -15.48
N LEU A 256 13.22 -17.56 -14.15
CA LEU A 256 13.80 -18.61 -13.30
C LEU A 256 12.84 -19.78 -13.05
N ILE A 257 11.53 -19.55 -13.09
CA ILE A 257 10.52 -20.61 -12.90
C ILE A 257 10.36 -21.44 -14.18
N ASN A 258 10.44 -20.82 -15.36
CA ASN A 258 10.33 -21.53 -16.64
C ASN A 258 11.59 -22.34 -17.02
N LEU A 259 12.75 -22.06 -16.44
CA LEU A 259 13.98 -22.84 -16.67
C LEU A 259 14.02 -24.15 -15.86
N ASN A 260 13.22 -24.28 -14.79
CA ASN A 260 13.17 -25.49 -13.99
C ASN A 260 12.11 -26.52 -14.43
N PHE A 261 11.31 -26.23 -15.45
CA PHE A 261 10.30 -27.17 -15.98
C PHE A 261 10.70 -27.86 -17.30
N SER A 262 11.90 -27.60 -17.83
CA SER A 262 12.36 -28.18 -19.11
C SER A 262 13.42 -29.26 -18.99
N LEU A 263 13.64 -29.83 -17.81
CA LEU A 263 14.53 -30.99 -17.62
C LEU A 263 13.79 -32.12 -16.90
N SER A 264 12.93 -32.82 -17.64
CA SER A 264 12.58 -34.20 -17.33
C SER A 264 13.25 -35.09 -18.39
N PRO A 265 14.13 -36.00 -18.04
CA PRO A 265 14.66 -36.95 -19.02
C PRO A 265 13.60 -38.01 -19.27
N THR A 266 13.32 -38.20 -20.53
CA THR A 266 12.71 -39.41 -21.08
C THR A 266 13.66 -40.58 -20.89
N VAL A 267 13.26 -41.58 -20.14
CA VAL A 267 13.49 -43.03 -20.40
C VAL A 267 12.25 -43.76 -19.87
#